data_414643c00cd0e7cd39f76a77bc36c382
#
_entry.id   414643c00cd0e7cd39f76a77bc36c382
#
_cell.length_a   1.000
_cell.length_b   1.000
_cell.length_c   1.000
_cell.angle_alpha   90.00
_cell.angle_beta   90.00
_cell.angle_gamma   90.00
#
_symmetry.space_group_name_H-M   'P 1'
#
loop_
_entity.id
_entity.type
_entity.pdbx_description
1 polymer ?
#
loop_
_entity_poly.entity_id
_entity_poly.type
_entity_poly.pdbx_seq_one_letter_code
_entity_poly.pdbx_strand_id
1 'polypeptide(L)'
;MTREAAYTALESLDRQIVLLDHIEATLAWDQEISLSEQGVEERSTQLGWIAQQRHHLVSDHAMEELLAQLEGYQGDNPFQKELIAHRRREYEKQVKLPSSLVRSISEQASKAHQSWVEARKAGSWSLFSSDFQPMVEMVREKADLLRSEGQSLYDPLLDHFERGMQSEEVARLFSSIKDPLKDLGQRLEQHQVDDAFLRLEYPIAAQEAFSRQILKDMGFDFSRGSMAVSVHPFTTTVGGDDIRITTRYTDPSVADSLFSTIHEGGHALYEMGANSGMLKGTSLANGASLGMHESQSRLWENIIGKSAEFWEHYYPLFASHFPEQTDAVNLKQFVQAINKVQRNPIRVNADEVNYTLHIILRFELERQILDGTLGVSDIPEAWDAKHAELFGYSPSSIKEGALQDVHWSSGDFGYFPTYALGNLYGAQIWQQVQSELDVSSLLKRGELGTISSLLSKAIYEKGALQSGLDTLVSYTSKGLDATVFTSYLEDKFSRLFG
;
A
#
# COMPACT_ATOMS: atom_id res chain seq x y z
N MET A 1 38.10 11.12 -12.24
CA MET A 1 36.99 11.11 -13.24
C MET A 1 36.34 12.48 -13.23
N THR A 2 35.78 12.97 -14.36
CA THR A 2 34.96 14.20 -14.31
C THR A 2 33.62 13.91 -13.61
N ARG A 3 32.97 14.95 -13.07
CA ARG A 3 31.65 14.79 -12.42
C ARG A 3 30.59 14.23 -13.37
N GLU A 4 30.59 14.64 -14.62
CA GLU A 4 29.71 14.14 -15.66
C GLU A 4 29.94 12.63 -15.91
N ALA A 5 31.20 12.20 -16.02
CA ALA A 5 31.54 10.78 -16.18
C ALA A 5 31.17 9.96 -14.93
N ALA A 6 31.32 10.52 -13.72
CA ALA A 6 30.88 9.88 -12.47
C ALA A 6 29.35 9.76 -12.42
N TYR A 7 28.60 10.76 -12.86
CA TYR A 7 27.16 10.68 -12.97
C TYR A 7 26.70 9.62 -13.98
N THR A 8 27.29 9.59 -15.17
CA THR A 8 26.98 8.55 -16.17
C THR A 8 27.24 7.14 -15.65
N ALA A 9 28.33 6.94 -14.89
CA ALA A 9 28.61 5.65 -14.24
C ALA A 9 27.58 5.31 -13.14
N LEU A 10 27.18 6.29 -12.32
CA LEU A 10 26.14 6.12 -11.31
C LEU A 10 24.80 5.75 -11.93
N GLU A 11 24.38 6.42 -13.00
CA GLU A 11 23.14 6.12 -13.71
C GLU A 11 23.18 4.71 -14.33
N SER A 12 24.33 4.31 -14.88
CA SER A 12 24.51 2.96 -15.42
C SER A 12 24.38 1.89 -14.32
N LEU A 13 24.93 2.16 -13.13
CA LEU A 13 24.82 1.26 -11.98
C LEU A 13 23.39 1.21 -11.44
N ASP A 14 22.71 2.35 -11.38
CA ASP A 14 21.27 2.44 -11.03
C ASP A 14 20.42 1.54 -11.92
N ARG A 15 20.61 1.63 -13.26
CA ARG A 15 19.88 0.78 -14.20
C ARG A 15 20.18 -0.71 -14.05
N GLN A 16 21.38 -1.10 -13.63
CA GLN A 16 21.73 -2.50 -13.34
C GLN A 16 21.00 -2.99 -12.08
N ILE A 17 20.90 -2.15 -11.05
CA ILE A 17 20.13 -2.47 -9.83
C ILE A 17 18.65 -2.67 -10.19
N VAL A 18 18.06 -1.73 -10.93
CA VAL A 18 16.66 -1.84 -11.39
C VAL A 18 16.42 -3.07 -12.26
N LEU A 19 17.39 -3.47 -13.08
CA LEU A 19 17.28 -4.71 -13.86
C LEU A 19 17.20 -5.95 -12.94
N LEU A 20 18.00 -5.98 -11.87
CA LEU A 20 17.90 -7.05 -10.86
C LEU A 20 16.56 -7.03 -10.14
N ASP A 21 16.05 -5.84 -9.76
CA ASP A 21 14.73 -5.69 -9.14
C ASP A 21 13.62 -6.24 -10.08
N HIS A 22 13.69 -5.97 -11.38
CA HIS A 22 12.72 -6.50 -12.37
C HIS A 22 12.84 -8.04 -12.55
N ILE A 23 14.05 -8.60 -12.50
CA ILE A 23 14.25 -10.06 -12.55
C ILE A 23 13.67 -10.70 -11.30
N GLU A 24 13.93 -10.13 -10.11
CA GLU A 24 13.37 -10.58 -8.83
C GLU A 24 11.83 -10.54 -8.86
N ALA A 25 11.25 -9.43 -9.31
CA ALA A 25 9.81 -9.26 -9.46
C ALA A 25 9.20 -10.30 -10.43
N THR A 26 9.92 -10.63 -11.53
CA THR A 26 9.47 -11.67 -12.48
C THR A 26 9.48 -13.06 -11.83
N LEU A 27 10.51 -13.39 -11.06
CA LEU A 27 10.59 -14.65 -10.33
C LEU A 27 9.55 -14.75 -9.22
N ALA A 28 9.30 -13.65 -8.50
CA ALA A 28 8.26 -13.58 -7.48
C ALA A 28 6.85 -13.71 -8.08
N TRP A 29 6.60 -13.05 -9.21
CA TRP A 29 5.34 -13.22 -9.95
C TRP A 29 5.11 -14.67 -10.36
N ASP A 30 6.10 -15.31 -10.97
CA ASP A 30 5.99 -16.71 -11.38
C ASP A 30 5.79 -17.65 -10.18
N GLN A 31 6.40 -17.34 -9.04
CA GLN A 31 6.19 -18.09 -7.79
C GLN A 31 4.73 -18.07 -7.32
N GLU A 32 4.05 -16.94 -7.42
CA GLU A 32 2.67 -16.78 -6.97
C GLU A 32 1.65 -17.36 -7.98
N ILE A 33 2.01 -17.46 -9.27
CA ILE A 33 1.05 -17.78 -10.34
C ILE A 33 1.23 -19.20 -10.89
N SER A 34 2.46 -19.67 -11.08
CA SER A 34 2.72 -20.85 -11.89
C SER A 34 3.70 -21.84 -11.27
N LEU A 35 4.42 -21.49 -10.21
CA LEU A 35 5.46 -22.35 -9.66
C LEU A 35 4.87 -23.66 -9.11
N SER A 36 5.48 -24.79 -9.51
CA SER A 36 5.13 -26.10 -8.95
C SER A 36 5.60 -26.22 -7.50
N GLU A 37 4.90 -27.01 -6.68
CA GLU A 37 5.25 -27.24 -5.26
C GLU A 37 6.69 -27.73 -5.07
N GLN A 38 7.22 -28.52 -5.99
CA GLN A 38 8.60 -29.04 -5.93
C GLN A 38 9.65 -28.03 -6.36
N GLY A 39 9.27 -26.93 -7.02
CA GLY A 39 10.16 -25.87 -7.48
C GLY A 39 10.55 -24.85 -6.42
N VAL A 40 9.95 -24.87 -5.24
CA VAL A 40 10.08 -23.83 -4.21
C VAL A 40 11.53 -23.67 -3.70
N GLU A 41 12.25 -24.77 -3.48
CA GLU A 41 13.64 -24.75 -2.97
C GLU A 41 14.59 -24.09 -4.00
N GLU A 42 14.46 -24.48 -5.28
CA GLU A 42 15.27 -23.90 -6.36
C GLU A 42 14.94 -22.41 -6.56
N ARG A 43 13.66 -22.02 -6.52
CA ARG A 43 13.22 -20.63 -6.60
C ARG A 43 13.78 -19.79 -5.44
N SER A 44 13.77 -20.29 -4.22
CA SER A 44 14.37 -19.62 -3.06
C SER A 44 15.88 -19.38 -3.29
N THR A 45 16.57 -20.34 -3.88
CA THR A 45 17.99 -20.19 -4.24
C THR A 45 18.21 -19.11 -5.30
N GLN A 46 17.36 -19.07 -6.33
CA GLN A 46 17.41 -18.04 -7.38
C GLN A 46 17.18 -16.63 -6.80
N LEU A 47 16.12 -16.44 -6.00
CA LEU A 47 15.81 -15.16 -5.37
C LEU A 47 16.93 -14.73 -4.43
N GLY A 48 17.49 -15.64 -3.61
CA GLY A 48 18.61 -15.36 -2.74
C GLY A 48 19.86 -14.90 -3.49
N TRP A 49 20.14 -15.49 -4.67
CA TRP A 49 21.27 -15.06 -5.50
C TRP A 49 21.04 -13.65 -6.08
N ILE A 50 19.85 -13.36 -6.58
CA ILE A 50 19.49 -12.01 -7.09
C ILE A 50 19.64 -10.97 -5.99
N ALA A 51 19.08 -11.21 -4.81
CA ALA A 51 19.19 -10.32 -3.64
C ALA A 51 20.66 -10.06 -3.26
N GLN A 52 21.52 -11.09 -3.31
CA GLN A 52 22.95 -10.96 -3.08
C GLN A 52 23.64 -10.07 -4.12
N GLN A 53 23.33 -10.27 -5.42
CA GLN A 53 23.90 -9.44 -6.49
C GLN A 53 23.46 -7.96 -6.33
N ARG A 54 22.18 -7.74 -6.03
CA ARG A 54 21.65 -6.40 -5.76
C ARG A 54 22.37 -5.74 -4.57
N HIS A 55 22.50 -6.45 -3.47
CA HIS A 55 23.22 -5.94 -2.30
C HIS A 55 24.66 -5.54 -2.64
N HIS A 56 25.39 -6.37 -3.39
CA HIS A 56 26.72 -6.01 -3.84
C HIS A 56 26.76 -4.70 -4.61
N LEU A 57 25.86 -4.51 -5.60
CA LEU A 57 25.85 -3.28 -6.40
C LEU A 57 25.52 -2.02 -5.54
N VAL A 58 24.68 -2.16 -4.53
CA VAL A 58 24.27 -1.02 -3.67
C VAL A 58 25.35 -0.67 -2.66
N SER A 59 26.07 -1.66 -2.10
CA SER A 59 27.01 -1.48 -0.98
C SER A 59 28.48 -1.54 -1.37
N ASP A 60 28.80 -1.71 -2.67
CA ASP A 60 30.19 -1.84 -3.15
C ASP A 60 30.96 -0.51 -3.00
N HIS A 61 32.27 -0.64 -2.86
CA HIS A 61 33.23 0.47 -2.87
C HIS A 61 33.11 1.35 -4.12
N ALA A 62 32.74 0.77 -5.27
CA ALA A 62 32.46 1.52 -6.49
C ALA A 62 31.32 2.54 -6.31
N MET A 63 30.24 2.18 -5.60
CA MET A 63 29.14 3.11 -5.27
C MET A 63 29.65 4.24 -4.36
N GLU A 64 30.43 3.91 -3.33
CA GLU A 64 31.03 4.87 -2.42
C GLU A 64 31.89 5.91 -3.18
N GLU A 65 32.80 5.44 -4.04
CA GLU A 65 33.68 6.31 -4.84
C GLU A 65 32.88 7.23 -5.76
N LEU A 66 31.84 6.72 -6.44
CA LEU A 66 30.99 7.53 -7.31
C LEU A 66 30.23 8.60 -6.52
N LEU A 67 29.65 8.24 -5.40
CA LEU A 67 28.92 9.17 -4.53
C LEU A 67 29.86 10.25 -3.92
N ALA A 68 31.10 9.87 -3.56
CA ALA A 68 32.10 10.82 -3.07
C ALA A 68 32.52 11.82 -4.18
N GLN A 69 32.73 11.37 -5.43
CA GLN A 69 33.04 12.24 -6.55
C GLN A 69 31.89 13.20 -6.91
N LEU A 70 30.65 12.80 -6.63
CA LEU A 70 29.43 13.58 -6.86
C LEU A 70 29.04 14.43 -5.63
N GLU A 71 29.88 14.52 -4.60
CA GLU A 71 29.62 15.39 -3.47
C GLU A 71 29.50 16.86 -3.88
N GLY A 72 28.40 17.51 -3.44
CA GLY A 72 28.06 18.89 -3.81
C GLY A 72 27.69 19.11 -5.28
N TYR A 73 27.65 18.05 -6.11
CA TYR A 73 27.10 18.16 -7.47
C TYR A 73 25.56 18.13 -7.43
N GLN A 74 24.95 19.19 -7.98
CA GLN A 74 23.48 19.32 -7.96
C GLN A 74 22.81 18.75 -9.22
N GLY A 75 23.59 18.20 -10.17
CA GLY A 75 23.07 17.80 -11.48
C GLY A 75 22.69 19.00 -12.37
N ASP A 76 22.37 18.72 -13.62
CA ASP A 76 21.95 19.72 -14.60
C ASP A 76 20.42 19.88 -14.64
N ASN A 77 19.69 18.99 -13.97
CA ASN A 77 18.23 18.97 -13.88
C ASN A 77 17.74 18.25 -12.62
N PRO A 78 16.45 18.36 -12.26
CA PRO A 78 15.88 17.73 -11.06
C PRO A 78 16.05 16.21 -11.01
N PHE A 79 16.01 15.53 -12.16
CA PHE A 79 16.19 14.08 -12.23
C PHE A 79 17.60 13.66 -11.78
N GLN A 80 18.65 14.29 -12.32
CA GLN A 80 20.03 13.98 -11.94
C GLN A 80 20.27 14.22 -10.46
N LYS A 81 19.78 15.36 -9.97
CA LYS A 81 19.89 15.73 -8.55
C LYS A 81 19.25 14.66 -7.67
N GLU A 82 18.02 14.26 -7.98
CA GLU A 82 17.29 13.29 -7.16
C GLU A 82 17.87 11.88 -7.29
N LEU A 83 18.33 11.45 -8.46
CA LEU A 83 18.96 10.14 -8.63
C LEU A 83 20.21 9.99 -7.74
N ILE A 84 21.07 11.03 -7.69
CA ILE A 84 22.23 11.05 -6.81
C ILE A 84 21.79 10.99 -5.35
N ALA A 85 20.80 11.81 -4.96
CA ALA A 85 20.31 11.86 -3.60
C ALA A 85 19.66 10.52 -3.18
N HIS A 86 18.89 9.90 -4.08
CA HIS A 86 18.26 8.60 -3.86
C HIS A 86 19.31 7.50 -3.62
N ARG A 87 20.31 7.39 -4.51
CA ARG A 87 21.38 6.39 -4.35
C ARG A 87 22.23 6.62 -3.11
N ARG A 88 22.47 7.88 -2.75
CA ARG A 88 23.17 8.23 -1.51
C ARG A 88 22.40 7.78 -0.28
N ARG A 89 21.10 8.03 -0.21
CA ARG A 89 20.25 7.59 0.92
C ARG A 89 20.23 6.07 1.05
N GLU A 90 20.10 5.34 -0.06
CA GLU A 90 20.14 3.87 -0.03
C GLU A 90 21.50 3.37 0.47
N TYR A 91 22.59 3.87 -0.11
CA TYR A 91 23.94 3.51 0.31
C TYR A 91 24.18 3.78 1.80
N GLU A 92 23.85 4.97 2.28
CA GLU A 92 24.03 5.35 3.68
C GLU A 92 23.22 4.47 4.65
N LYS A 93 21.99 4.10 4.28
CA LYS A 93 21.19 3.14 5.06
C LYS A 93 21.84 1.76 5.10
N GLN A 94 22.38 1.28 4.00
CA GLN A 94 23.01 -0.05 3.92
C GLN A 94 24.31 -0.12 4.74
N VAL A 95 25.19 0.87 4.62
CA VAL A 95 26.49 0.84 5.31
C VAL A 95 26.39 1.09 6.82
N LYS A 96 25.32 1.73 7.30
CA LYS A 96 25.07 1.91 8.74
C LYS A 96 24.72 0.61 9.45
N LEU A 97 24.21 -0.39 8.72
CA LEU A 97 23.76 -1.64 9.31
C LEU A 97 24.87 -2.72 9.24
N PRO A 98 25.32 -3.25 10.37
CA PRO A 98 26.24 -4.39 10.37
C PRO A 98 25.65 -5.58 9.60
N SER A 99 26.44 -6.21 8.73
CA SER A 99 25.98 -7.39 7.96
C SER A 99 25.53 -8.55 8.85
N SER A 100 26.08 -8.65 10.07
CA SER A 100 25.62 -9.61 11.09
C SER A 100 24.20 -9.33 11.54
N LEU A 101 23.84 -8.07 11.79
CA LEU A 101 22.48 -7.69 12.19
C LEU A 101 21.48 -7.96 11.07
N VAL A 102 21.80 -7.57 9.82
CA VAL A 102 20.95 -7.83 8.65
C VAL A 102 20.66 -9.33 8.50
N ARG A 103 21.70 -10.16 8.62
CA ARG A 103 21.56 -11.62 8.59
C ARG A 103 20.70 -12.14 9.75
N SER A 104 20.95 -11.69 10.97
CA SER A 104 20.19 -12.11 12.15
C SER A 104 18.71 -11.77 12.05
N ILE A 105 18.35 -10.58 11.52
CA ILE A 105 16.96 -10.18 11.25
C ILE A 105 16.33 -11.13 10.24
N SER A 106 17.00 -11.45 9.14
CA SER A 106 16.48 -12.35 8.11
C SER A 106 16.25 -13.78 8.63
N GLU A 107 17.19 -14.31 9.41
CA GLU A 107 17.06 -15.63 10.04
C GLU A 107 15.93 -15.64 11.08
N GLN A 108 15.81 -14.56 11.86
CA GLN A 108 14.74 -14.43 12.87
C GLN A 108 13.38 -14.24 12.21
N ALA A 109 13.28 -13.52 11.09
CA ALA A 109 12.03 -13.38 10.33
C ALA A 109 11.46 -14.72 9.87
N SER A 110 12.35 -15.63 9.40
CA SER A 110 11.94 -16.97 9.00
C SER A 110 11.39 -17.79 10.17
N LYS A 111 12.03 -17.71 11.35
CA LYS A 111 11.57 -18.39 12.59
C LYS A 111 10.27 -17.79 13.10
N ALA A 112 10.20 -16.46 13.19
CA ALA A 112 9.04 -15.75 13.69
C ALA A 112 7.83 -15.94 12.76
N HIS A 113 8.04 -16.03 11.44
CA HIS A 113 6.96 -16.34 10.50
C HIS A 113 6.39 -17.74 10.76
N GLN A 114 7.25 -18.75 10.90
CA GLN A 114 6.80 -20.12 11.20
C GLN A 114 6.03 -20.19 12.52
N SER A 115 6.58 -19.60 13.58
CA SER A 115 5.91 -19.58 14.89
C SER A 115 4.61 -18.78 14.88
N TRP A 116 4.52 -17.71 14.06
CA TRP A 116 3.26 -16.97 13.85
C TRP A 116 2.19 -17.83 13.17
N VAL A 117 2.54 -18.61 12.14
CA VAL A 117 1.61 -19.54 11.48
C VAL A 117 1.08 -20.57 12.48
N GLU A 118 1.96 -21.16 13.30
CA GLU A 118 1.59 -22.12 14.33
C GLU A 118 0.72 -21.48 15.43
N ALA A 119 1.11 -20.29 15.91
CA ALA A 119 0.38 -19.52 16.91
C ALA A 119 -1.03 -19.16 16.42
N ARG A 120 -1.15 -18.70 15.18
CA ARG A 120 -2.44 -18.38 14.55
C ARG A 120 -3.31 -19.62 14.43
N LYS A 121 -2.75 -20.76 14.01
CA LYS A 121 -3.48 -22.04 13.93
C LYS A 121 -3.97 -22.48 15.31
N ALA A 122 -3.11 -22.45 16.32
CA ALA A 122 -3.42 -22.88 17.69
C ALA A 122 -4.27 -21.85 18.47
N GLY A 123 -4.26 -20.57 18.09
CA GLY A 123 -4.87 -19.49 18.87
C GLY A 123 -4.08 -19.17 20.14
N SER A 124 -2.75 -19.19 20.09
CA SER A 124 -1.87 -19.03 21.25
C SER A 124 -0.75 -18.04 20.98
N TRP A 125 -0.79 -16.90 21.67
CA TRP A 125 0.25 -15.85 21.58
C TRP A 125 1.62 -16.35 22.04
N SER A 126 1.68 -17.20 23.06
CA SER A 126 2.91 -17.70 23.62
C SER A 126 3.81 -18.45 22.63
N LEU A 127 3.22 -19.07 21.60
CA LEU A 127 3.96 -19.73 20.53
C LEU A 127 4.71 -18.72 19.64
N PHE A 128 4.14 -17.54 19.44
CA PHE A 128 4.75 -16.48 18.62
C PHE A 128 5.67 -15.58 19.45
N SER A 129 5.27 -15.21 20.66
CA SER A 129 5.97 -14.20 21.48
C SER A 129 7.43 -14.55 21.77
N SER A 130 7.79 -15.84 21.86
CA SER A 130 9.16 -16.29 22.08
C SER A 130 10.13 -15.95 20.93
N ASP A 131 9.64 -15.99 19.69
CA ASP A 131 10.41 -15.62 18.50
C ASP A 131 10.21 -14.14 18.14
N PHE A 132 9.11 -13.54 18.55
CA PHE A 132 8.82 -12.14 18.31
C PHE A 132 9.63 -11.20 19.23
N GLN A 133 9.91 -11.58 20.49
CA GLN A 133 10.73 -10.77 21.40
C GLN A 133 12.13 -10.48 20.83
N PRO A 134 12.92 -11.47 20.36
CA PRO A 134 14.19 -11.20 19.71
C PRO A 134 14.07 -10.34 18.46
N MET A 135 12.99 -10.50 17.68
CA MET A 135 12.73 -9.65 16.51
C MET A 135 12.58 -8.18 16.90
N VAL A 136 11.79 -7.89 17.94
CA VAL A 136 11.61 -6.52 18.46
C VAL A 136 12.94 -5.91 18.90
N GLU A 137 13.79 -6.68 19.57
CA GLU A 137 15.12 -6.22 20.02
C GLU A 137 16.02 -5.87 18.83
N MET A 138 16.06 -6.72 17.80
CA MET A 138 16.84 -6.47 16.57
C MET A 138 16.30 -5.28 15.78
N VAL A 139 14.97 -5.10 15.72
CA VAL A 139 14.35 -3.94 15.07
C VAL A 139 14.69 -2.64 15.82
N ARG A 140 14.69 -2.66 17.16
CA ARG A 140 15.15 -1.51 17.97
C ARG A 140 16.60 -1.17 17.70
N GLU A 141 17.50 -2.18 17.64
CA GLU A 141 18.91 -1.98 17.30
C GLU A 141 19.06 -1.39 15.89
N LYS A 142 18.35 -1.95 14.89
CA LYS A 142 18.32 -1.41 13.53
C LYS A 142 17.86 0.06 13.52
N ALA A 143 16.78 0.36 14.22
CA ALA A 143 16.25 1.71 14.30
C ALA A 143 17.22 2.70 14.97
N ASP A 144 17.89 2.28 16.05
CA ASP A 144 18.88 3.10 16.76
C ASP A 144 20.10 3.43 15.88
N LEU A 145 20.58 2.47 15.08
CA LEU A 145 21.66 2.69 14.11
C LEU A 145 21.28 3.64 12.96
N LEU A 146 20.01 3.63 12.57
CA LEU A 146 19.53 4.42 11.44
C LEU A 146 19.08 5.83 11.83
N ARG A 147 18.58 6.03 13.05
CA ARG A 147 18.00 7.31 13.47
C ARG A 147 19.04 8.44 13.52
N SER A 148 18.54 9.64 13.32
CA SER A 148 19.27 10.88 13.56
C SER A 148 19.00 11.39 14.98
N GLU A 149 19.84 12.33 15.45
CA GLU A 149 19.65 12.96 16.75
C GLU A 149 18.26 13.60 16.87
N GLY A 150 17.57 13.33 17.97
CA GLY A 150 16.23 13.84 18.25
C GLY A 150 15.07 13.04 17.65
N GLN A 151 15.33 12.05 16.81
CA GLN A 151 14.29 11.16 16.28
C GLN A 151 13.92 10.04 17.28
N SER A 152 12.65 9.61 17.24
CA SER A 152 12.20 8.38 17.89
C SER A 152 12.76 7.13 17.18
N LEU A 153 12.68 5.96 17.84
CA LEU A 153 13.02 4.68 17.15
C LEU A 153 12.04 4.34 16.01
N TYR A 154 10.85 4.92 16.04
CA TYR A 154 9.85 4.70 14.98
C TYR A 154 10.18 5.44 13.70
N ASP A 155 10.76 6.64 13.78
CA ASP A 155 10.96 7.53 12.62
C ASP A 155 11.80 6.93 11.50
N PRO A 156 12.97 6.29 11.73
CA PRO A 156 13.76 5.71 10.65
C PRO A 156 13.09 4.49 10.01
N LEU A 157 12.19 3.80 10.73
CA LEU A 157 11.43 2.68 10.20
C LEU A 157 10.29 3.19 9.32
N LEU A 158 9.60 4.24 9.74
CA LEU A 158 8.59 4.93 8.95
C LEU A 158 9.17 5.57 7.68
N ASP A 159 10.35 6.22 7.78
CA ASP A 159 11.07 6.83 6.65
C ASP A 159 11.43 5.83 5.55
N HIS A 160 11.51 4.55 5.87
CA HIS A 160 11.73 3.49 4.89
C HIS A 160 10.56 3.37 3.90
N PHE A 161 9.35 3.59 4.36
CA PHE A 161 8.10 3.44 3.61
C PHE A 161 7.50 4.79 3.19
N GLU A 162 7.69 5.83 4.02
CA GLU A 162 7.14 7.17 3.83
C GLU A 162 8.23 8.21 4.10
N ARG A 163 9.02 8.49 3.06
CA ARG A 163 10.21 9.33 3.13
C ARG A 163 9.93 10.71 3.74
N GLY A 164 10.65 11.03 4.80
CA GLY A 164 10.59 12.33 5.48
C GLY A 164 9.44 12.49 6.47
N MET A 165 8.52 11.51 6.56
CA MET A 165 7.44 11.54 7.54
C MET A 165 7.97 11.25 8.94
N GLN A 166 7.45 11.97 9.94
CA GLN A 166 7.79 11.79 11.35
C GLN A 166 6.61 11.18 12.11
N SER A 167 6.90 10.30 13.06
CA SER A 167 5.85 9.62 13.85
C SER A 167 4.97 10.58 14.67
N GLU A 168 5.52 11.69 15.12
CA GLU A 168 4.75 12.73 15.82
C GLU A 168 3.74 13.42 14.88
N GLU A 169 4.10 13.64 13.62
CA GLU A 169 3.17 14.19 12.63
C GLU A 169 2.04 13.20 12.32
N VAL A 170 2.38 11.92 12.16
CA VAL A 170 1.36 10.86 12.01
C VAL A 170 0.44 10.79 13.23
N ALA A 171 1.01 10.87 14.45
CA ALA A 171 0.21 10.89 15.69
C ALA A 171 -0.75 12.07 15.74
N ARG A 172 -0.29 13.26 15.32
CA ARG A 172 -1.13 14.48 15.26
C ARG A 172 -2.27 14.30 14.25
N LEU A 173 -1.98 13.81 13.05
CA LEU A 173 -2.98 13.54 12.01
C LEU A 173 -4.02 12.52 12.50
N PHE A 174 -3.58 11.39 13.04
CA PHE A 174 -4.46 10.33 13.51
C PHE A 174 -5.32 10.77 14.70
N SER A 175 -4.75 11.53 15.63
CA SER A 175 -5.51 12.10 16.77
C SER A 175 -6.64 13.00 16.30
N SER A 176 -6.46 13.76 15.21
CA SER A 176 -7.49 14.68 14.71
C SER A 176 -8.70 14.00 14.06
N ILE A 177 -8.55 12.74 13.62
CA ILE A 177 -9.61 12.00 12.91
C ILE A 177 -10.17 10.81 13.70
N LYS A 178 -9.50 10.39 14.76
CA LYS A 178 -9.87 9.20 15.54
C LYS A 178 -11.32 9.26 16.03
N ASP A 179 -11.68 10.29 16.76
CA ASP A 179 -13.03 10.43 17.30
C ASP A 179 -14.09 10.69 16.21
N PRO A 180 -13.88 11.57 15.21
CA PRO A 180 -14.79 11.69 14.08
C PRO A 180 -15.09 10.35 13.36
N LEU A 181 -14.09 9.51 13.15
CA LEU A 181 -14.27 8.21 12.51
C LEU A 181 -15.07 7.23 13.39
N LYS A 182 -14.79 7.20 14.70
CA LYS A 182 -15.57 6.39 15.65
C LYS A 182 -17.04 6.79 15.64
N ASP A 183 -17.33 8.08 15.73
CA ASP A 183 -18.68 8.59 15.77
C ASP A 183 -19.43 8.31 14.47
N LEU A 184 -18.75 8.46 13.32
CA LEU A 184 -19.31 8.15 12.01
C LEU A 184 -19.61 6.64 11.89
N GLY A 185 -18.65 5.77 12.24
CA GLY A 185 -18.81 4.31 12.20
C GLY A 185 -20.00 3.87 13.06
N GLN A 186 -20.09 4.34 14.30
CA GLN A 186 -21.20 4.01 15.21
C GLN A 186 -22.58 4.45 14.70
N ARG A 187 -22.67 5.60 14.04
CA ARG A 187 -23.92 6.07 13.40
C ARG A 187 -24.31 5.19 12.22
N LEU A 188 -23.33 4.87 11.35
CA LEU A 188 -23.59 4.12 10.13
C LEU A 188 -23.90 2.64 10.38
N GLU A 189 -23.35 2.03 11.43
CA GLU A 189 -23.68 0.64 11.84
C GLU A 189 -25.17 0.45 12.17
N GLN A 190 -25.93 1.50 12.45
CA GLN A 190 -27.37 1.42 12.71
C GLN A 190 -28.20 1.17 11.44
N HIS A 191 -27.64 1.41 10.26
CA HIS A 191 -28.34 1.21 8.99
C HIS A 191 -28.36 -0.28 8.63
N GLN A 192 -29.56 -0.81 8.46
CA GLN A 192 -29.73 -2.18 7.97
C GLN A 192 -29.63 -2.18 6.45
N VAL A 193 -28.53 -2.73 5.94
CA VAL A 193 -28.26 -2.83 4.50
C VAL A 193 -28.28 -4.29 4.10
N ASP A 194 -29.15 -4.66 3.15
CA ASP A 194 -29.15 -5.97 2.54
C ASP A 194 -28.04 -6.06 1.49
N ASP A 195 -27.06 -6.88 1.75
CA ASP A 195 -25.90 -7.17 0.89
C ASP A 195 -25.83 -8.66 0.51
N ALA A 196 -26.91 -9.44 0.76
CA ALA A 196 -26.92 -10.89 0.53
C ALA A 196 -26.70 -11.25 -0.95
N PHE A 197 -27.20 -10.42 -1.87
CA PHE A 197 -27.01 -10.65 -3.29
C PHE A 197 -25.55 -10.59 -3.73
N LEU A 198 -24.68 -9.82 -3.04
CA LEU A 198 -23.25 -9.77 -3.35
C LEU A 198 -22.53 -11.11 -3.12
N ARG A 199 -23.14 -12.01 -2.34
CA ARG A 199 -22.59 -13.33 -1.99
C ARG A 199 -23.25 -14.49 -2.75
N LEU A 200 -24.03 -14.19 -3.77
CA LEU A 200 -24.54 -15.21 -4.69
C LEU A 200 -23.39 -15.76 -5.56
N GLU A 201 -23.64 -16.85 -6.26
CA GLU A 201 -22.68 -17.36 -7.23
C GLU A 201 -22.62 -16.45 -8.47
N TYR A 202 -21.48 -15.86 -8.71
CA TYR A 202 -21.20 -15.01 -9.88
C TYR A 202 -20.24 -15.74 -10.83
N PRO A 203 -20.60 -15.94 -12.12
CA PRO A 203 -19.74 -16.63 -13.06
C PRO A 203 -18.37 -15.94 -13.22
N ILE A 204 -17.28 -16.64 -12.97
CA ILE A 204 -15.91 -16.10 -12.97
C ILE A 204 -15.57 -15.43 -14.30
N ALA A 205 -15.93 -16.07 -15.44
CA ALA A 205 -15.68 -15.48 -16.76
C ALA A 205 -16.37 -14.13 -16.98
N ALA A 206 -17.55 -13.95 -16.40
CA ALA A 206 -18.28 -12.68 -16.48
C ALA A 206 -17.66 -11.64 -15.52
N GLN A 207 -17.18 -12.04 -14.32
CA GLN A 207 -16.42 -11.17 -13.43
C GLN A 207 -15.14 -10.67 -14.10
N GLU A 208 -14.38 -11.56 -14.74
CA GLU A 208 -13.16 -11.20 -15.47
C GLU A 208 -13.45 -10.23 -16.62
N ALA A 209 -14.48 -10.51 -17.44
CA ALA A 209 -14.85 -9.67 -18.56
C ALA A 209 -15.23 -8.27 -18.11
N PHE A 210 -16.04 -8.15 -17.06
CA PHE A 210 -16.45 -6.85 -16.49
C PHE A 210 -15.25 -6.09 -15.87
N SER A 211 -14.41 -6.77 -15.10
CA SER A 211 -13.20 -6.20 -14.50
C SER A 211 -12.23 -5.66 -15.56
N ARG A 212 -11.99 -6.43 -16.64
CA ARG A 212 -11.15 -5.98 -17.76
C ARG A 212 -11.71 -4.75 -18.47
N GLN A 213 -13.04 -4.64 -18.61
CA GLN A 213 -13.66 -3.46 -19.18
C GLN A 213 -13.41 -2.23 -18.32
N ILE A 214 -13.61 -2.32 -17.00
CA ILE A 214 -13.34 -1.20 -16.07
C ILE A 214 -11.87 -0.79 -16.12
N LEU A 215 -10.94 -1.74 -16.03
CA LEU A 215 -9.51 -1.44 -16.13
C LEU A 215 -9.14 -0.69 -17.41
N LYS A 216 -9.71 -1.12 -18.54
CA LYS A 216 -9.52 -0.43 -19.83
C LYS A 216 -10.06 1.01 -19.81
N ASP A 217 -11.25 1.21 -19.23
CA ASP A 217 -11.86 2.54 -19.13
C ASP A 217 -11.10 3.44 -18.14
N MET A 218 -10.49 2.87 -17.08
CA MET A 218 -9.55 3.55 -16.20
C MET A 218 -8.27 4.00 -16.92
N GLY A 219 -7.92 3.38 -18.05
CA GLY A 219 -6.73 3.68 -18.83
C GLY A 219 -5.60 2.64 -18.66
N PHE A 220 -5.89 1.46 -18.08
CA PHE A 220 -4.92 0.37 -18.02
C PHE A 220 -4.61 -0.13 -19.43
N ASP A 221 -3.36 -0.01 -19.83
CA ASP A 221 -2.87 -0.43 -21.13
C ASP A 221 -2.45 -1.91 -21.13
N PHE A 222 -3.32 -2.78 -21.61
CA PHE A 222 -3.04 -4.22 -21.72
C PHE A 222 -1.90 -4.57 -22.70
N SER A 223 -1.37 -3.62 -23.46
CA SER A 223 -0.14 -3.84 -24.24
C SER A 223 1.12 -3.65 -23.38
N ARG A 224 0.98 -3.02 -22.20
CA ARG A 224 2.03 -2.78 -21.22
C ARG A 224 1.79 -3.52 -19.90
N GLY A 225 0.87 -4.45 -19.86
CA GLY A 225 0.58 -5.20 -18.64
C GLY A 225 -0.40 -6.33 -18.85
N SER A 226 -0.61 -7.10 -17.78
CA SER A 226 -1.52 -8.25 -17.78
C SER A 226 -2.23 -8.40 -16.45
N MET A 227 -3.33 -9.18 -16.47
CA MET A 227 -4.08 -9.55 -15.27
C MET A 227 -4.10 -11.07 -15.13
N ALA A 228 -3.78 -11.58 -13.95
CA ALA A 228 -3.82 -13.01 -13.59
C ALA A 228 -4.60 -13.23 -12.28
N VAL A 229 -4.67 -14.47 -11.82
CA VAL A 229 -5.32 -14.86 -10.55
C VAL A 229 -4.27 -15.30 -9.54
N SER A 230 -4.36 -14.81 -8.31
CA SER A 230 -3.50 -15.21 -7.19
C SER A 230 -4.31 -15.39 -5.91
N VAL A 231 -3.68 -15.94 -4.86
CA VAL A 231 -4.31 -16.07 -3.53
C VAL A 231 -4.55 -14.70 -2.88
N HIS A 232 -3.59 -13.79 -3.02
CA HIS A 232 -3.69 -12.40 -2.58
C HIS A 232 -3.47 -11.49 -3.78
N PRO A 233 -4.43 -10.59 -4.11
CA PRO A 233 -4.24 -9.57 -5.15
C PRO A 233 -3.00 -8.72 -4.91
N PHE A 234 -2.26 -8.42 -5.96
CA PHE A 234 -1.09 -7.53 -5.92
C PHE A 234 -0.77 -6.96 -7.30
N THR A 235 -0.05 -5.85 -7.31
CA THR A 235 0.53 -5.23 -8.49
C THR A 235 2.05 -5.37 -8.45
N THR A 236 2.67 -5.65 -9.58
CA THR A 236 4.13 -5.72 -9.70
C THR A 236 4.62 -5.17 -11.03
N THR A 237 5.78 -4.49 -11.00
CA THR A 237 6.50 -4.00 -12.17
C THR A 237 7.64 -4.95 -12.48
N VAL A 238 7.50 -5.74 -13.55
CA VAL A 238 8.54 -6.66 -14.01
C VAL A 238 9.38 -6.07 -15.15
N GLY A 239 9.01 -4.87 -15.57
CA GLY A 239 9.72 -4.07 -16.57
C GLY A 239 8.99 -2.76 -16.81
N GLY A 240 9.67 -1.73 -17.32
CA GLY A 240 9.07 -0.41 -17.56
C GLY A 240 7.87 -0.38 -18.53
N ASP A 241 7.68 -1.45 -19.31
CA ASP A 241 6.51 -1.67 -20.17
C ASP A 241 5.81 -3.01 -19.86
N ASP A 242 6.00 -3.57 -18.65
CA ASP A 242 5.32 -4.78 -18.22
C ASP A 242 4.94 -4.65 -16.74
N ILE A 243 3.77 -4.07 -16.52
CA ILE A 243 3.16 -3.88 -15.19
C ILE A 243 2.01 -4.87 -15.05
N ARG A 244 2.07 -5.76 -14.08
CA ARG A 244 1.13 -6.86 -13.91
C ARG A 244 0.32 -6.71 -12.64
N ILE A 245 -0.96 -7.08 -12.74
CA ILE A 245 -1.88 -7.11 -11.61
C ILE A 245 -2.46 -8.51 -11.43
N THR A 246 -2.86 -8.83 -10.21
CA THR A 246 -3.64 -10.02 -9.94
C THR A 246 -4.96 -9.68 -9.27
N THR A 247 -5.90 -10.60 -9.36
CA THR A 247 -7.18 -10.57 -8.66
C THR A 247 -7.51 -11.94 -8.09
N ARG A 248 -8.61 -12.04 -7.35
CA ARG A 248 -9.06 -13.29 -6.73
C ARG A 248 -10.56 -13.45 -6.92
N TYR A 249 -11.00 -14.66 -7.32
CA TYR A 249 -12.42 -14.99 -7.56
C TYR A 249 -12.98 -16.03 -6.57
N THR A 250 -12.23 -16.35 -5.51
CA THR A 250 -12.60 -17.42 -4.56
C THR A 250 -13.39 -16.93 -3.37
N ASP A 251 -13.55 -15.63 -3.20
CA ASP A 251 -14.31 -15.07 -2.09
C ASP A 251 -15.81 -15.18 -2.31
N PRO A 252 -16.56 -15.26 -1.20
CA PRO A 252 -18.01 -15.38 -1.28
C PRO A 252 -18.71 -14.13 -1.83
N SER A 253 -17.98 -13.01 -2.03
CA SER A 253 -18.55 -11.75 -2.50
C SER A 253 -17.95 -11.31 -3.83
N VAL A 254 -18.79 -11.02 -4.82
CA VAL A 254 -18.35 -10.39 -6.09
C VAL A 254 -17.67 -9.04 -5.88
N ALA A 255 -18.02 -8.35 -4.79
CA ALA A 255 -17.41 -7.07 -4.45
C ALA A 255 -15.89 -7.22 -4.18
N ASP A 256 -15.45 -8.33 -3.58
CA ASP A 256 -14.05 -8.54 -3.25
C ASP A 256 -13.18 -8.63 -4.51
N SER A 257 -13.59 -9.43 -5.52
CA SER A 257 -12.85 -9.54 -6.78
C SER A 257 -12.86 -8.24 -7.57
N LEU A 258 -14.00 -7.57 -7.63
CA LEU A 258 -14.18 -6.34 -8.38
C LEU A 258 -13.37 -5.18 -7.80
N PHE A 259 -13.51 -4.94 -6.50
CA PHE A 259 -12.81 -3.81 -5.87
C PHE A 259 -11.33 -4.07 -5.68
N SER A 260 -10.89 -5.32 -5.47
CA SER A 260 -9.47 -5.67 -5.58
C SER A 260 -8.91 -5.38 -6.96
N THR A 261 -9.64 -5.69 -8.04
CA THR A 261 -9.17 -5.39 -9.41
C THR A 261 -9.07 -3.89 -9.65
N ILE A 262 -10.01 -3.08 -9.17
CA ILE A 262 -9.94 -1.61 -9.29
C ILE A 262 -8.79 -1.05 -8.45
N HIS A 263 -8.58 -1.58 -7.25
CA HIS A 263 -7.48 -1.24 -6.35
C HIS A 263 -6.13 -1.47 -7.03
N GLU A 264 -5.89 -2.70 -7.51
CA GLU A 264 -4.65 -3.04 -8.22
C GLU A 264 -4.50 -2.25 -9.53
N GLY A 265 -5.62 -1.95 -10.19
CA GLY A 265 -5.65 -1.03 -11.34
C GLY A 265 -5.13 0.36 -10.98
N GLY A 266 -5.48 0.88 -9.81
CA GLY A 266 -4.99 2.17 -9.30
C GLY A 266 -3.47 2.18 -9.09
N HIS A 267 -2.93 1.13 -8.48
CA HIS A 267 -1.50 0.92 -8.36
C HIS A 267 -0.80 0.83 -9.72
N ALA A 268 -1.37 0.05 -10.63
CA ALA A 268 -0.79 -0.16 -11.95
C ALA A 268 -0.77 1.11 -12.81
N LEU A 269 -1.80 1.94 -12.74
CA LEU A 269 -1.80 3.25 -13.43
C LEU A 269 -0.67 4.15 -12.94
N TYR A 270 -0.40 4.14 -11.63
CA TYR A 270 0.74 4.89 -11.08
C TYR A 270 2.06 4.35 -11.63
N GLU A 271 2.28 3.05 -11.58
CA GLU A 271 3.49 2.41 -12.12
C GLU A 271 3.66 2.66 -13.63
N MET A 272 2.58 2.57 -14.42
CA MET A 272 2.62 2.87 -15.85
C MET A 272 3.02 4.31 -16.14
N GLY A 273 2.54 5.26 -15.33
CA GLY A 273 2.89 6.67 -15.46
C GLY A 273 4.31 6.97 -14.99
N ALA A 274 4.75 6.41 -13.87
CA ALA A 274 6.11 6.55 -13.35
C ALA A 274 7.16 5.96 -14.32
N ASN A 275 6.83 4.86 -14.99
CA ASN A 275 7.67 4.24 -16.00
C ASN A 275 7.54 4.94 -17.38
N SER A 276 7.75 6.27 -17.38
CA SER A 276 7.67 7.09 -18.58
C SER A 276 8.86 8.06 -18.68
N GLY A 277 9.11 8.58 -19.88
CA GLY A 277 10.13 9.62 -20.12
C GLY A 277 11.52 9.21 -19.61
N MET A 278 12.19 10.17 -18.93
CA MET A 278 13.55 9.97 -18.41
C MET A 278 13.63 9.08 -17.16
N LEU A 279 12.52 8.86 -16.47
CA LEU A 279 12.49 8.01 -15.28
C LEU A 279 12.56 6.53 -15.64
N LYS A 280 12.05 6.14 -16.81
CA LYS A 280 11.91 4.76 -17.24
C LYS A 280 13.21 3.95 -17.11
N GLY A 281 13.12 2.84 -16.39
CA GLY A 281 14.25 1.93 -16.16
C GLY A 281 15.29 2.48 -15.18
N THR A 282 14.91 3.43 -14.33
CA THR A 282 15.71 3.92 -13.19
C THR A 282 14.96 3.69 -11.88
N SER A 283 15.67 3.77 -10.77
CA SER A 283 15.05 3.63 -9.43
C SER A 283 14.02 4.71 -9.10
N LEU A 284 14.00 5.82 -9.85
CA LEU A 284 13.00 6.87 -9.71
C LEU A 284 11.70 6.58 -10.47
N ALA A 285 11.67 5.54 -11.32
CA ALA A 285 10.46 5.04 -11.97
C ALA A 285 9.62 4.18 -11.02
N ASN A 286 9.25 4.73 -9.89
CA ASN A 286 8.49 4.07 -8.83
C ASN A 286 7.56 5.10 -8.17
N GLY A 287 6.61 4.68 -7.35
CA GLY A 287 5.81 5.58 -6.54
C GLY A 287 6.67 6.41 -5.56
N ALA A 288 6.23 7.64 -5.27
CA ALA A 288 6.95 8.58 -4.41
C ALA A 288 7.13 8.07 -2.97
N SER A 289 6.17 7.29 -2.48
CA SER A 289 6.15 6.57 -1.20
C SER A 289 5.07 5.49 -1.23
N LEU A 290 5.06 4.58 -0.24
CA LEU A 290 3.98 3.58 -0.14
C LEU A 290 2.63 4.25 0.17
N GLY A 291 2.60 5.30 1.00
CA GLY A 291 1.37 6.05 1.27
C GLY A 291 0.82 6.75 0.01
N MET A 292 1.69 7.34 -0.81
CA MET A 292 1.28 7.95 -2.07
C MET A 292 0.82 6.88 -3.08
N HIS A 293 1.45 5.71 -3.09
CA HIS A 293 1.08 4.58 -3.94
C HIS A 293 -0.31 4.04 -3.55
N GLU A 294 -0.53 3.80 -2.25
CA GLU A 294 -1.83 3.39 -1.70
C GLU A 294 -2.92 4.46 -1.90
N SER A 295 -2.55 5.74 -1.97
CA SER A 295 -3.52 6.80 -2.23
C SER A 295 -4.20 6.65 -3.58
N GLN A 296 -3.49 6.13 -4.59
CA GLN A 296 -4.03 5.93 -5.93
C GLN A 296 -4.94 4.70 -6.00
N SER A 297 -4.57 3.61 -5.35
CA SER A 297 -5.43 2.43 -5.21
C SER A 297 -6.73 2.75 -4.47
N ARG A 298 -6.63 3.44 -3.33
CA ARG A 298 -7.80 3.83 -2.52
C ARG A 298 -8.68 4.88 -3.21
N LEU A 299 -8.08 5.81 -3.93
CA LEU A 299 -8.84 6.78 -4.73
C LEU A 299 -9.68 6.07 -5.77
N TRP A 300 -9.09 5.14 -6.53
CA TRP A 300 -9.82 4.39 -7.55
C TRP A 300 -10.82 3.41 -6.94
N GLU A 301 -10.47 2.67 -5.90
CA GLU A 301 -11.34 1.70 -5.24
C GLU A 301 -12.50 2.37 -4.50
N ASN A 302 -12.19 3.21 -3.51
CA ASN A 302 -13.18 3.68 -2.55
C ASN A 302 -13.86 4.98 -2.99
N ILE A 303 -13.08 5.95 -3.49
CA ILE A 303 -13.63 7.27 -3.80
C ILE A 303 -14.37 7.23 -5.13
N ILE A 304 -13.75 6.68 -6.19
CA ILE A 304 -14.35 6.57 -7.52
C ILE A 304 -15.23 5.32 -7.62
N GLY A 305 -14.65 4.14 -7.43
CA GLY A 305 -15.28 2.86 -7.72
C GLY A 305 -16.49 2.52 -6.84
N LYS A 306 -16.58 3.11 -5.64
CA LYS A 306 -17.75 2.96 -4.75
C LYS A 306 -18.69 4.18 -4.77
N SER A 307 -18.49 5.15 -5.67
CA SER A 307 -19.39 6.30 -5.79
C SER A 307 -20.70 5.97 -6.53
N ALA A 308 -21.77 6.68 -6.20
CA ALA A 308 -23.05 6.53 -6.88
C ALA A 308 -22.96 6.92 -8.36
N GLU A 309 -22.21 7.97 -8.67
CA GLU A 309 -22.01 8.50 -10.03
C GLU A 309 -21.31 7.49 -10.94
N PHE A 310 -20.32 6.76 -10.42
CA PHE A 310 -19.66 5.66 -11.14
C PHE A 310 -20.67 4.56 -11.48
N TRP A 311 -21.50 4.17 -10.51
CA TRP A 311 -22.48 3.11 -10.71
C TRP A 311 -23.72 3.55 -11.51
N GLU A 312 -24.02 4.83 -11.61
CA GLU A 312 -25.03 5.29 -12.60
C GLU A 312 -24.65 4.87 -14.02
N HIS A 313 -23.34 4.83 -14.35
CA HIS A 313 -22.85 4.37 -15.65
C HIS A 313 -22.69 2.84 -15.72
N TYR A 314 -22.01 2.25 -14.73
CA TYR A 314 -21.59 0.85 -14.82
C TYR A 314 -22.64 -0.16 -14.34
N TYR A 315 -23.66 0.24 -13.57
CA TYR A 315 -24.65 -0.69 -13.05
C TYR A 315 -25.47 -1.37 -14.16
N PRO A 316 -25.93 -0.69 -15.24
CA PRO A 316 -26.60 -1.37 -16.35
C PRO A 316 -25.72 -2.43 -17.04
N LEU A 317 -24.43 -2.15 -17.17
CA LEU A 317 -23.46 -3.10 -17.72
C LEU A 317 -23.26 -4.29 -16.76
N PHE A 318 -23.06 -4.02 -15.45
CA PHE A 318 -22.94 -5.04 -14.42
C PHE A 318 -24.18 -5.95 -14.41
N ALA A 319 -25.39 -5.39 -14.42
CA ALA A 319 -26.63 -6.15 -14.46
C ALA A 319 -26.76 -6.99 -15.74
N SER A 320 -26.22 -6.54 -16.86
CA SER A 320 -26.21 -7.33 -18.10
C SER A 320 -25.27 -8.54 -18.03
N HIS A 321 -24.18 -8.46 -17.26
CA HIS A 321 -23.28 -9.57 -17.00
C HIS A 321 -23.83 -10.56 -15.95
N PHE A 322 -24.69 -10.07 -15.03
CA PHE A 322 -25.17 -10.82 -13.88
C PHE A 322 -26.69 -10.67 -13.69
N PRO A 323 -27.50 -11.03 -14.73
CA PRO A 323 -28.95 -10.76 -14.71
C PRO A 323 -29.68 -11.52 -13.57
N GLU A 324 -29.25 -12.75 -13.25
CA GLU A 324 -29.91 -13.55 -12.22
C GLU A 324 -29.64 -13.00 -10.80
N GLN A 325 -28.44 -12.45 -10.57
CA GLN A 325 -28.02 -11.91 -9.27
C GLN A 325 -28.56 -10.50 -9.01
N THR A 326 -28.93 -9.78 -10.07
CA THR A 326 -29.35 -8.37 -10.00
C THR A 326 -30.85 -8.13 -10.28
N ASP A 327 -31.62 -9.18 -10.60
CA ASP A 327 -33.03 -9.06 -11.00
C ASP A 327 -33.91 -8.29 -10.00
N ALA A 328 -33.67 -8.49 -8.70
CA ALA A 328 -34.41 -7.83 -7.63
C ALA A 328 -33.65 -6.65 -6.98
N VAL A 329 -32.52 -6.23 -7.55
CA VAL A 329 -31.64 -5.21 -6.96
C VAL A 329 -31.66 -3.96 -7.83
N ASN A 330 -31.98 -2.81 -7.25
CA ASN A 330 -31.87 -1.54 -7.94
C ASN A 330 -30.51 -0.86 -7.64
N LEU A 331 -30.18 0.16 -8.44
CA LEU A 331 -28.93 0.90 -8.30
C LEU A 331 -28.69 1.41 -6.87
N LYS A 332 -29.71 1.99 -6.22
CA LYS A 332 -29.58 2.51 -4.85
C LYS A 332 -29.20 1.40 -3.86
N GLN A 333 -29.90 0.27 -3.92
CA GLN A 333 -29.62 -0.90 -3.07
C GLN A 333 -28.20 -1.42 -3.31
N PHE A 334 -27.78 -1.51 -4.58
CA PHE A 334 -26.44 -1.95 -4.93
C PHE A 334 -25.37 -1.02 -4.35
N VAL A 335 -25.51 0.30 -4.56
CA VAL A 335 -24.53 1.28 -4.06
C VAL A 335 -24.50 1.30 -2.53
N GLN A 336 -25.63 1.15 -1.85
CA GLN A 336 -25.67 1.02 -0.40
C GLN A 336 -24.97 -0.27 0.10
N ALA A 337 -25.17 -1.39 -0.61
CA ALA A 337 -24.57 -2.67 -0.23
C ALA A 337 -23.04 -2.68 -0.33
N ILE A 338 -22.46 -2.11 -1.40
CA ILE A 338 -21.01 -2.02 -1.57
C ILE A 338 -20.35 -0.99 -0.65
N ASN A 339 -21.13 -0.12 -0.01
CA ASN A 339 -20.69 0.86 0.97
C ASN A 339 -21.20 0.55 2.40
N LYS A 340 -21.59 -0.69 2.66
CA LYS A 340 -22.07 -1.10 3.98
C LYS A 340 -20.99 -0.92 5.03
N VAL A 341 -21.31 -0.22 6.11
CA VAL A 341 -20.46 -0.07 7.30
C VAL A 341 -20.92 -1.07 8.34
N GLN A 342 -19.99 -1.88 8.84
CA GLN A 342 -20.30 -2.92 9.82
C GLN A 342 -19.08 -3.25 10.69
N ARG A 343 -19.34 -3.76 11.88
CA ARG A 343 -18.28 -4.24 12.76
C ARG A 343 -17.52 -5.39 12.13
N ASN A 344 -16.23 -5.26 12.04
CA ASN A 344 -15.33 -6.33 11.61
C ASN A 344 -14.02 -6.24 12.40
N PRO A 345 -13.65 -7.26 13.19
CA PRO A 345 -12.40 -7.24 13.93
C PRO A 345 -11.17 -7.43 13.04
N ILE A 346 -11.36 -7.86 11.78
CA ILE A 346 -10.28 -8.16 10.85
C ILE A 346 -10.04 -6.95 9.93
N ARG A 347 -8.84 -6.37 9.99
CA ARG A 347 -8.45 -5.18 9.23
C ARG A 347 -8.69 -5.29 7.74
N VAL A 348 -8.27 -6.38 7.11
CA VAL A 348 -8.38 -6.56 5.65
C VAL A 348 -9.82 -6.63 5.15
N ASN A 349 -10.77 -6.91 6.03
CA ASN A 349 -12.19 -6.98 5.72
C ASN A 349 -12.97 -5.74 6.23
N ALA A 350 -12.26 -4.74 6.77
CA ALA A 350 -12.87 -3.54 7.30
C ALA A 350 -13.39 -2.66 6.16
N ASP A 351 -14.54 -2.01 6.39
CA ASP A 351 -15.09 -1.00 5.48
C ASP A 351 -14.24 0.29 5.48
N GLU A 352 -14.56 1.19 4.56
CA GLU A 352 -13.80 2.43 4.33
C GLU A 352 -13.70 3.33 5.57
N VAL A 353 -14.73 3.35 6.41
CA VAL A 353 -14.78 4.19 7.63
C VAL A 353 -13.90 3.59 8.73
N ASN A 354 -14.06 2.28 8.98
CA ASN A 354 -13.41 1.60 10.08
C ASN A 354 -11.95 1.23 9.78
N TYR A 355 -11.54 1.12 8.52
CA TYR A 355 -10.19 0.69 8.13
C TYR A 355 -9.09 1.53 8.77
N THR A 356 -9.23 2.87 8.76
CA THR A 356 -8.23 3.79 9.32
C THR A 356 -8.10 3.62 10.85
N LEU A 357 -9.18 3.29 11.56
CA LEU A 357 -9.13 3.00 13.01
C LEU A 357 -8.28 1.74 13.31
N HIS A 358 -8.35 0.72 12.44
CA HIS A 358 -7.47 -0.44 12.56
C HIS A 358 -5.99 -0.09 12.40
N ILE A 359 -5.67 0.89 11.56
CA ILE A 359 -4.29 1.36 11.38
C ILE A 359 -3.84 2.19 12.58
N ILE A 360 -4.68 3.07 13.10
CA ILE A 360 -4.41 3.85 14.32
C ILE A 360 -4.07 2.92 15.49
N LEU A 361 -4.83 1.83 15.69
CA LEU A 361 -4.56 0.81 16.70
C LEU A 361 -3.12 0.29 16.60
N ARG A 362 -2.72 -0.14 15.41
CA ARG A 362 -1.39 -0.72 15.17
C ARG A 362 -0.28 0.28 15.38
N PHE A 363 -0.45 1.47 14.85
CA PHE A 363 0.51 2.57 15.00
C PHE A 363 0.76 2.92 16.47
N GLU A 364 -0.30 3.06 17.27
CA GLU A 364 -0.18 3.38 18.69
C GLU A 364 0.52 2.24 19.47
N LEU A 365 0.23 0.97 19.15
CA LEU A 365 0.90 -0.18 19.77
C LEU A 365 2.36 -0.30 19.32
N GLU A 366 2.65 -0.15 18.03
CA GLU A 366 4.03 -0.21 17.51
C GLU A 366 4.95 0.81 18.17
N ARG A 367 4.47 2.04 18.37
CA ARG A 367 5.23 3.07 19.09
C ARG A 367 5.55 2.62 20.51
N GLN A 368 4.57 2.09 21.26
CA GLN A 368 4.77 1.61 22.62
C GLN A 368 5.69 0.37 22.69
N ILE A 369 5.61 -0.52 21.70
CA ILE A 369 6.52 -1.65 21.57
C ILE A 369 7.96 -1.15 21.36
N LEU A 370 8.19 -0.22 20.46
CA LEU A 370 9.53 0.25 20.12
C LEU A 370 10.16 1.13 21.22
N ASP A 371 9.37 1.96 21.92
CA ASP A 371 9.88 2.78 23.02
C ASP A 371 10.03 2.00 24.33
N GLY A 372 9.50 0.76 24.41
CA GLY A 372 9.63 -0.14 25.55
C GLY A 372 8.58 0.03 26.64
N THR A 373 7.56 0.86 26.42
CA THR A 373 6.47 1.03 27.37
C THR A 373 5.46 -0.12 27.31
N LEU A 374 5.46 -0.91 26.23
CA LEU A 374 4.65 -2.11 26.07
C LEU A 374 5.56 -3.35 25.85
N GLY A 375 5.49 -4.31 26.77
CA GLY A 375 6.18 -5.59 26.65
C GLY A 375 5.50 -6.53 25.66
N VAL A 376 6.28 -7.41 25.00
CA VAL A 376 5.74 -8.36 24.01
C VAL A 376 4.68 -9.30 24.62
N SER A 377 4.82 -9.68 25.91
CA SER A 377 3.83 -10.50 26.62
C SER A 377 2.47 -9.82 26.78
N ASP A 378 2.45 -8.51 26.85
CA ASP A 378 1.27 -7.71 27.20
C ASP A 378 0.50 -7.20 25.97
N ILE A 379 1.04 -7.45 24.77
CA ILE A 379 0.43 -7.01 23.50
C ILE A 379 -1.00 -7.50 23.32
N PRO A 380 -1.38 -8.76 23.61
CA PRO A 380 -2.76 -9.20 23.46
C PRO A 380 -3.76 -8.39 24.30
N GLU A 381 -3.43 -8.13 25.56
CA GLU A 381 -4.29 -7.36 26.44
C GLU A 381 -4.37 -5.88 26.00
N ALA A 382 -3.23 -5.29 25.63
CA ALA A 382 -3.17 -3.93 25.10
C ALA A 382 -3.96 -3.80 23.77
N TRP A 383 -3.88 -4.82 22.90
CA TRP A 383 -4.67 -4.88 21.67
C TRP A 383 -6.17 -4.87 21.96
N ASP A 384 -6.63 -5.76 22.83
CA ASP A 384 -8.05 -5.89 23.17
C ASP A 384 -8.59 -4.61 23.81
N ALA A 385 -7.81 -4.00 24.70
CA ALA A 385 -8.16 -2.72 25.32
C ALA A 385 -8.25 -1.60 24.28
N LYS A 386 -7.27 -1.50 23.36
CA LYS A 386 -7.26 -0.49 22.31
C LYS A 386 -8.38 -0.73 21.29
N HIS A 387 -8.66 -1.98 20.95
CA HIS A 387 -9.76 -2.34 20.08
C HIS A 387 -11.11 -1.94 20.70
N ALA A 388 -11.30 -2.22 21.99
CA ALA A 388 -12.50 -1.79 22.71
C ALA A 388 -12.65 -0.27 22.78
N GLU A 389 -11.55 0.47 22.94
CA GLU A 389 -11.54 1.96 22.89
C GLU A 389 -12.03 2.48 21.54
N LEU A 390 -11.55 1.90 20.44
CA LEU A 390 -11.81 2.38 19.08
C LEU A 390 -13.16 1.92 18.52
N PHE A 391 -13.53 0.66 18.76
CA PHE A 391 -14.68 0.03 18.13
C PHE A 391 -15.84 -0.28 19.08
N GLY A 392 -15.64 -0.10 20.40
CA GLY A 392 -16.67 -0.39 21.41
C GLY A 392 -16.85 -1.88 21.72
N TYR A 393 -15.96 -2.77 21.22
CA TYR A 393 -15.95 -4.19 21.52
C TYR A 393 -14.53 -4.76 21.39
N SER A 394 -14.24 -5.90 22.02
CA SER A 394 -12.98 -6.63 21.85
C SER A 394 -13.13 -7.76 20.82
N PRO A 395 -12.04 -8.17 20.13
CA PRO A 395 -12.05 -9.34 19.28
C PRO A 395 -12.48 -10.60 20.05
N SER A 396 -13.13 -11.56 19.36
CA SER A 396 -13.62 -12.79 20.01
C SER A 396 -12.49 -13.79 20.27
N SER A 397 -11.36 -13.63 19.63
CA SER A 397 -10.19 -14.48 19.75
C SER A 397 -8.92 -13.74 19.40
N ILE A 398 -7.79 -14.25 19.86
CA ILE A 398 -6.46 -13.69 19.51
C ILE A 398 -6.16 -13.75 18.00
N LYS A 399 -6.83 -14.65 17.26
CA LYS A 399 -6.72 -14.75 15.79
C LYS A 399 -7.34 -13.55 15.08
N GLU A 400 -8.40 -13.00 15.67
CA GLU A 400 -9.05 -11.76 15.24
C GLU A 400 -8.37 -10.52 15.85
N GLY A 401 -7.55 -10.72 16.88
CA GLY A 401 -6.77 -9.72 17.56
C GLY A 401 -5.32 -9.66 17.08
N ALA A 402 -4.38 -9.75 18.02
CA ALA A 402 -2.95 -9.51 17.80
C ALA A 402 -2.25 -10.47 16.80
N LEU A 403 -2.86 -11.61 16.47
CA LEU A 403 -2.32 -12.57 15.50
C LEU A 403 -2.86 -12.41 14.08
N GLN A 404 -3.67 -11.39 13.79
CA GLN A 404 -4.31 -11.28 12.47
C GLN A 404 -3.35 -10.88 11.34
N ASP A 405 -2.30 -10.10 11.63
CA ASP A 405 -1.35 -9.58 10.65
C ASP A 405 0.01 -10.29 10.72
N VAL A 406 0.60 -10.57 9.58
CA VAL A 406 1.91 -11.23 9.45
C VAL A 406 3.09 -10.28 9.60
N HIS A 407 2.90 -8.97 9.38
CA HIS A 407 3.93 -7.93 9.27
C HIS A 407 4.97 -7.96 10.39
N TRP A 408 4.52 -8.10 11.63
CA TRP A 408 5.43 -8.13 12.78
C TRP A 408 6.39 -9.32 12.78
N SER A 409 6.00 -10.44 12.17
CA SER A 409 6.88 -11.61 12.04
C SER A 409 8.10 -11.33 11.15
N SER A 410 7.96 -10.41 10.19
CA SER A 410 9.04 -9.96 9.30
C SER A 410 9.81 -8.76 9.86
N GLY A 411 9.37 -8.18 10.98
CA GLY A 411 9.95 -6.97 11.54
C GLY A 411 9.54 -5.68 10.82
N ASP A 412 8.39 -5.68 10.12
CA ASP A 412 7.87 -4.56 9.33
C ASP A 412 7.16 -3.53 10.20
N PHE A 413 7.90 -2.94 11.15
CA PHE A 413 7.43 -1.78 11.92
C PHE A 413 7.52 -0.50 11.10
N GLY A 414 6.55 0.41 11.27
CA GLY A 414 6.45 1.65 10.50
C GLY A 414 5.73 1.49 9.16
N TYR A 415 5.34 0.26 8.80
CA TYR A 415 4.60 -0.02 7.57
C TYR A 415 3.12 0.40 7.64
N PHE A 416 2.42 0.05 8.72
CA PHE A 416 0.97 0.25 8.84
C PHE A 416 0.49 1.69 8.60
N PRO A 417 1.18 2.75 9.05
CA PRO A 417 0.74 4.11 8.77
C PRO A 417 0.52 4.43 7.30
N THR A 418 1.27 3.80 6.39
CA THR A 418 1.19 4.06 4.94
C THR A 418 -0.20 3.80 4.37
N TYR A 419 -0.90 2.81 4.90
CA TYR A 419 -2.28 2.50 4.51
C TYR A 419 -3.26 3.63 4.83
N ALA A 420 -3.17 4.20 6.04
CA ALA A 420 -4.03 5.31 6.43
C ALA A 420 -3.59 6.62 5.76
N LEU A 421 -2.29 6.88 5.66
CA LEU A 421 -1.76 8.01 4.89
C LEU A 421 -2.25 7.97 3.44
N GLY A 422 -2.37 6.78 2.85
CA GLY A 422 -2.98 6.58 1.54
C GLY A 422 -4.41 7.13 1.47
N ASN A 423 -5.26 6.85 2.46
CA ASN A 423 -6.60 7.40 2.52
C ASN A 423 -6.59 8.94 2.64
N LEU A 424 -5.70 9.48 3.47
CA LEU A 424 -5.60 10.94 3.68
C LEU A 424 -5.11 11.66 2.41
N TYR A 425 -4.04 11.16 1.78
CA TYR A 425 -3.54 11.67 0.50
C TYR A 425 -4.62 11.57 -0.59
N GLY A 426 -5.26 10.40 -0.72
CA GLY A 426 -6.28 10.15 -1.72
C GLY A 426 -7.45 11.11 -1.64
N ALA A 427 -7.97 11.38 -0.43
CA ALA A 427 -9.06 12.32 -0.23
C ALA A 427 -8.67 13.77 -0.60
N GLN A 428 -7.45 14.19 -0.22
CA GLN A 428 -6.98 15.56 -0.51
C GLN A 428 -6.65 15.73 -2.00
N ILE A 429 -6.08 14.71 -2.65
CA ILE A 429 -5.89 14.68 -4.10
C ILE A 429 -7.24 14.76 -4.81
N TRP A 430 -8.22 13.98 -4.35
CA TRP A 430 -9.57 14.01 -4.93
C TRP A 430 -10.25 15.36 -4.82
N GLN A 431 -10.12 16.03 -3.69
CA GLN A 431 -10.61 17.40 -3.50
C GLN A 431 -10.02 18.34 -4.56
N GLN A 432 -8.72 18.20 -4.87
CA GLN A 432 -8.05 19.00 -5.90
C GLN A 432 -8.58 18.63 -7.31
N VAL A 433 -8.72 17.34 -7.63
CA VAL A 433 -9.30 16.85 -8.91
C VAL A 433 -10.69 17.44 -9.12
N GLN A 434 -11.56 17.45 -8.10
CA GLN A 434 -12.89 18.02 -8.16
C GLN A 434 -12.91 19.55 -8.41
N SER A 435 -11.84 20.24 -8.02
CA SER A 435 -11.71 21.68 -8.31
C SER A 435 -11.33 21.97 -9.78
N GLU A 436 -10.78 20.97 -10.48
CA GLU A 436 -10.27 21.10 -11.85
C GLU A 436 -11.22 20.48 -12.90
N LEU A 437 -12.00 19.47 -12.49
CA LEU A 437 -12.86 18.70 -13.38
C LEU A 437 -14.30 18.59 -12.85
N ASP A 438 -15.29 18.60 -13.75
CA ASP A 438 -16.65 18.16 -13.43
C ASP A 438 -16.70 16.62 -13.33
N VAL A 439 -16.15 16.10 -12.21
CA VAL A 439 -16.00 14.66 -11.99
C VAL A 439 -17.35 13.93 -11.99
N SER A 440 -18.41 14.55 -11.48
CA SER A 440 -19.74 13.93 -11.46
C SER A 440 -20.22 13.61 -12.88
N SER A 441 -20.11 14.57 -13.79
CA SER A 441 -20.48 14.36 -15.19
C SER A 441 -19.58 13.34 -15.89
N LEU A 442 -18.26 13.34 -15.60
CA LEU A 442 -17.31 12.37 -16.18
C LEU A 442 -17.63 10.95 -15.74
N LEU A 443 -17.86 10.71 -14.44
CA LEU A 443 -18.20 9.41 -13.89
C LEU A 443 -19.51 8.87 -14.47
N LYS A 444 -20.55 9.69 -14.55
CA LYS A 444 -21.85 9.33 -15.14
C LYS A 444 -21.78 8.98 -16.63
N ARG A 445 -20.75 9.44 -17.35
CA ARG A 445 -20.51 9.09 -18.75
C ARG A 445 -19.46 7.98 -18.95
N GLY A 446 -18.84 7.49 -17.86
CA GLY A 446 -17.77 6.49 -17.93
C GLY A 446 -16.46 7.04 -18.50
N GLU A 447 -16.25 8.35 -18.49
CA GLU A 447 -15.05 9.02 -19.03
C GLU A 447 -13.87 9.01 -18.01
N LEU A 448 -13.53 7.81 -17.50
CA LEU A 448 -12.51 7.61 -16.46
C LEU A 448 -11.11 8.03 -16.94
N GLY A 449 -10.81 7.84 -18.23
CA GLY A 449 -9.52 8.19 -18.82
C GLY A 449 -9.16 9.68 -18.71
N THR A 450 -10.16 10.58 -18.59
CA THR A 450 -9.92 12.01 -18.35
C THR A 450 -9.34 12.24 -16.95
N ILE A 451 -9.89 11.56 -15.93
CA ILE A 451 -9.40 11.63 -14.55
C ILE A 451 -8.00 11.01 -14.47
N SER A 452 -7.81 9.82 -15.05
CA SER A 452 -6.52 9.14 -15.11
C SER A 452 -5.43 10.00 -15.78
N SER A 453 -5.76 10.69 -16.87
CA SER A 453 -4.82 11.57 -17.57
C SER A 453 -4.42 12.78 -16.74
N LEU A 454 -5.32 13.33 -15.93
CA LEU A 454 -5.00 14.40 -14.98
C LEU A 454 -4.06 13.90 -13.88
N LEU A 455 -4.39 12.76 -13.26
CA LEU A 455 -3.59 12.14 -12.20
C LEU A 455 -2.20 11.75 -12.72
N SER A 456 -2.09 11.24 -13.95
CA SER A 456 -0.81 10.90 -14.58
C SER A 456 0.12 12.11 -14.61
N LYS A 457 -0.34 13.23 -15.15
CA LYS A 457 0.46 14.47 -15.22
C LYS A 457 0.75 15.08 -13.85
N ALA A 458 -0.22 15.04 -12.95
CA ALA A 458 -0.11 15.66 -11.63
C ALA A 458 0.79 14.86 -10.69
N ILE A 459 0.78 13.53 -10.76
CA ILE A 459 1.38 12.63 -9.77
C ILE A 459 2.24 11.54 -10.43
N TYR A 460 1.67 10.73 -11.35
CA TYR A 460 2.31 9.48 -11.78
C TYR A 460 3.63 9.71 -12.53
N GLU A 461 3.64 10.63 -13.48
CA GLU A 461 4.84 10.97 -14.29
C GLU A 461 5.99 11.59 -13.48
N LYS A 462 5.72 11.97 -12.22
CA LYS A 462 6.75 12.47 -11.30
C LYS A 462 7.53 11.32 -10.63
N GLY A 463 6.97 10.13 -10.60
CA GLY A 463 7.61 8.98 -9.94
C GLY A 463 8.10 9.31 -8.53
N ALA A 464 9.30 8.87 -8.20
CA ALA A 464 9.96 9.11 -6.92
C ALA A 464 10.89 10.36 -6.92
N LEU A 465 10.67 11.33 -7.82
CA LEU A 465 11.44 12.60 -7.84
C LEU A 465 11.27 13.43 -6.56
N GLN A 466 10.17 13.22 -5.85
CA GLN A 466 9.82 13.93 -4.62
C GLN A 466 9.37 12.92 -3.56
N SER A 467 9.27 13.34 -2.30
CA SER A 467 8.58 12.54 -1.27
C SER A 467 7.07 12.51 -1.54
N GLY A 468 6.35 11.58 -0.88
CA GLY A 468 4.89 11.55 -0.95
C GLY A 468 4.25 12.87 -0.54
N LEU A 469 4.70 13.44 0.57
CA LEU A 469 4.21 14.73 1.06
C LEU A 469 4.54 15.88 0.09
N ASP A 470 5.77 15.93 -0.45
CA ASP A 470 6.15 16.99 -1.41
C ASP A 470 5.35 16.87 -2.72
N THR A 471 5.03 15.64 -3.15
CA THR A 471 4.17 15.38 -4.30
C THR A 471 2.76 15.91 -4.06
N LEU A 472 2.18 15.65 -2.87
CA LEU A 472 0.89 16.21 -2.47
C LEU A 472 0.92 17.75 -2.50
N VAL A 473 1.92 18.35 -1.83
CA VAL A 473 2.05 19.81 -1.74
C VAL A 473 2.24 20.42 -3.12
N SER A 474 3.03 19.80 -3.99
CA SER A 474 3.26 20.32 -5.35
C SER A 474 2.01 20.31 -6.22
N TYR A 475 1.06 19.41 -5.95
CA TYR A 475 -0.20 19.34 -6.68
C TYR A 475 -1.31 20.19 -6.03
N THR A 476 -1.46 20.12 -4.71
CA THR A 476 -2.57 20.78 -4.00
C THR A 476 -2.24 22.17 -3.46
N SER A 477 -0.95 22.56 -3.44
CA SER A 477 -0.42 23.76 -2.78
C SER A 477 -0.72 23.82 -1.27
N LYS A 478 -1.01 22.67 -0.64
CA LYS A 478 -1.36 22.54 0.78
C LYS A 478 -0.62 21.38 1.42
N GLY A 479 -0.26 21.51 2.70
CA GLY A 479 0.19 20.39 3.53
C GLY A 479 -0.92 19.35 3.75
N LEU A 480 -0.56 18.18 4.27
CA LEU A 480 -1.51 17.12 4.55
C LEU A 480 -2.47 17.51 5.67
N ASP A 481 -3.76 17.48 5.38
CA ASP A 481 -4.86 17.78 6.31
C ASP A 481 -5.80 16.57 6.39
N ALA A 482 -5.73 15.85 7.50
CA ALA A 482 -6.53 14.66 7.72
C ALA A 482 -8.05 14.94 7.80
N THR A 483 -8.46 16.18 8.11
CA THR A 483 -9.89 16.55 8.20
C THR A 483 -10.58 16.52 6.85
N VAL A 484 -9.83 16.63 5.75
CA VAL A 484 -10.38 16.48 4.39
C VAL A 484 -10.94 15.06 4.19
N PHE A 485 -10.27 14.04 4.72
CA PHE A 485 -10.75 12.66 4.64
C PHE A 485 -12.05 12.45 5.43
N THR A 486 -12.12 12.94 6.67
CA THR A 486 -13.35 12.82 7.45
C THR A 486 -14.51 13.60 6.84
N SER A 487 -14.25 14.79 6.28
CA SER A 487 -15.27 15.57 5.56
C SER A 487 -15.77 14.81 4.30
N TYR A 488 -14.87 14.21 3.55
CA TYR A 488 -15.23 13.37 2.41
C TYR A 488 -16.16 12.22 2.83
N LEU A 489 -15.81 11.50 3.89
CA LEU A 489 -16.62 10.39 4.40
C LEU A 489 -18.00 10.85 4.87
N GLU A 490 -18.08 11.93 5.65
CA GLU A 490 -19.35 12.51 6.10
C GLU A 490 -20.25 12.87 4.91
N ASP A 491 -19.70 13.54 3.89
CA ASP A 491 -20.44 13.93 2.69
C ASP A 491 -20.92 12.70 1.91
N LYS A 492 -20.06 11.70 1.70
CA LYS A 492 -20.37 10.46 1.00
C LYS A 492 -21.50 9.70 1.68
N PHE A 493 -21.32 9.42 2.97
CA PHE A 493 -22.27 8.60 3.71
C PHE A 493 -23.58 9.31 4.04
N SER A 494 -23.56 10.64 4.21
CA SER A 494 -24.79 11.42 4.32
C SER A 494 -25.64 11.37 3.05
N ARG A 495 -25.03 11.33 1.85
CA ARG A 495 -25.79 11.16 0.59
C ARG A 495 -26.33 9.74 0.41
N LEU A 496 -25.65 8.74 0.94
CA LEU A 496 -26.02 7.32 0.79
C LEU A 496 -27.12 6.89 1.77
N PHE A 497 -27.10 7.42 2.98
CA PHE A 497 -27.92 6.94 4.10
C PHE A 497 -28.72 8.06 4.79
N GLY A 498 -28.53 9.31 4.42
CA GLY A 498 -29.24 10.47 4.95
C GLY A 498 -30.66 10.68 4.42
#